data_563d58445337530d845edd5547c24066
#
_entry.id   563d58445337530d845edd5547c24066
#
_cell.length_a   1.000
_cell.length_b   1.000
_cell.length_c   1.000
_cell.angle_alpha   90.00
_cell.angle_beta   90.00
_cell.angle_gamma   90.00
#
_symmetry.space_group_name_H-M   'P 1'
#
loop_
_entity.id
_entity.type
_entity.pdbx_description
1 polymer ?
#
loop_
_entity_poly.entity_id
_entity_poly.type
_entity_poly.pdbx_seq_one_letter_code
_entity_poly.pdbx_strand_id
1 'polypeptide(L)'
;DTSKIIETKYNAVEDNSLVINKEQVNENIINKKFQLIDARSEKRFLGLQPEPREGLRSGHVKNSINLPFQLLINEDGTFKKVNELKRIFEEKKINNEKDKAFLCGSGVTSTVLGLAYSIISGKKPVIYDGSWAEYGLD
;
A
#
# COMPACT_ATOMS: atom_id res chain seq x y z
N ASP A 1 -3.69 -39.10 -6.16
CA ASP A 1 -2.94 -38.86 -4.90
C ASP A 1 -3.86 -38.11 -3.94
N THR A 2 -4.51 -38.82 -3.04
CA THR A 2 -5.31 -38.22 -1.96
C THR A 2 -4.36 -37.89 -0.83
N SER A 3 -3.81 -36.66 -0.83
CA SER A 3 -3.04 -36.14 0.28
C SER A 3 -3.92 -36.17 1.53
N LYS A 4 -3.50 -36.90 2.55
CA LYS A 4 -4.20 -36.97 3.83
C LYS A 4 -4.12 -35.58 4.49
N ILE A 5 -5.23 -34.85 4.49
CA ILE A 5 -5.29 -33.54 5.16
C ILE A 5 -5.21 -33.78 6.67
N ILE A 6 -4.17 -33.25 7.30
CA ILE A 6 -4.03 -33.28 8.76
C ILE A 6 -4.65 -31.98 9.27
N GLU A 7 -5.67 -32.11 10.10
CA GLU A 7 -6.28 -30.95 10.75
C GLU A 7 -5.27 -30.30 11.70
N THR A 8 -5.04 -29.00 11.52
CA THR A 8 -4.16 -28.20 12.37
C THR A 8 -4.95 -27.05 13.00
N LYS A 9 -4.61 -26.71 14.23
CA LYS A 9 -5.21 -25.58 14.96
C LYS A 9 -4.24 -24.40 14.94
N TYR A 10 -4.67 -23.28 14.37
CA TYR A 10 -3.92 -22.02 14.41
C TYR A 10 -4.65 -21.03 15.30
N ASN A 11 -3.93 -20.45 16.26
CA ASN A 11 -4.43 -19.37 17.10
C ASN A 11 -3.91 -18.04 16.55
N ALA A 12 -4.77 -17.27 15.89
CA ALA A 12 -4.43 -15.93 15.40
C ALA A 12 -4.51 -14.92 16.55
N VAL A 13 -3.53 -14.02 16.59
CA VAL A 13 -3.54 -12.83 17.45
C VAL A 13 -3.57 -11.62 16.52
N GLU A 14 -4.59 -10.78 16.67
CA GLU A 14 -4.73 -9.57 15.87
C GLU A 14 -3.71 -8.51 16.31
N ASP A 15 -3.04 -7.89 15.33
CA ASP A 15 -2.10 -6.77 15.54
C ASP A 15 -2.67 -5.50 14.88
N ASN A 16 -3.49 -4.77 15.63
CA ASN A 16 -4.15 -3.55 15.16
C ASN A 16 -3.18 -2.39 14.85
N SER A 17 -1.89 -2.51 15.22
CA SER A 17 -0.88 -1.52 14.88
C SER A 17 -0.49 -1.53 13.40
N LEU A 18 -0.89 -2.55 12.66
CA LEU A 18 -0.59 -2.72 11.23
C LEU A 18 -1.65 -2.13 10.30
N VAL A 19 -2.74 -1.61 10.86
CA VAL A 19 -3.85 -1.01 10.10
C VAL A 19 -4.12 0.39 10.63
N ILE A 20 -4.33 1.34 9.72
CA ILE A 20 -4.80 2.69 10.05
C ILE A 20 -6.16 2.95 9.41
N ASN A 21 -6.90 3.86 10.01
CA ASN A 21 -8.22 4.30 9.56
C ASN A 21 -8.16 5.66 8.86
N LYS A 22 -9.31 6.12 8.35
CA LYS A 22 -9.47 7.38 7.62
C LYS A 22 -9.13 8.61 8.46
N GLU A 23 -9.48 8.60 9.75
CA GLU A 23 -9.18 9.70 10.67
C GLU A 23 -7.67 9.90 10.81
N GLN A 24 -6.92 8.81 10.97
CA GLN A 24 -5.46 8.86 11.05
C GLN A 24 -4.82 9.34 9.73
N VAL A 25 -5.41 8.99 8.59
CA VAL A 25 -4.97 9.52 7.28
C VAL A 25 -5.22 11.03 7.20
N ASN A 26 -6.40 11.50 7.62
CA ASN A 26 -6.73 12.93 7.63
C ASN A 26 -5.82 13.73 8.58
N GLU A 27 -5.56 13.23 9.77
CA GLU A 27 -4.61 13.83 10.71
C GLU A 27 -3.21 13.91 10.10
N ASN A 28 -2.78 12.90 9.36
CA ASN A 28 -1.47 12.87 8.73
C ASN A 28 -1.28 13.93 7.63
N ILE A 29 -2.36 14.39 7.00
CA ILE A 29 -2.29 15.52 6.05
C ILE A 29 -1.73 16.77 6.74
N ILE A 30 -2.05 16.95 8.02
CA ILE A 30 -1.65 18.12 8.82
C ILE A 30 -0.30 17.85 9.49
N ASN A 31 -0.18 16.77 10.26
CA ASN A 31 0.96 16.50 11.13
C ASN A 31 2.15 15.82 10.43
N LYS A 32 1.94 15.19 9.27
CA LYS A 32 2.97 14.55 8.45
C LYS A 32 3.85 13.53 9.19
N LYS A 33 3.25 12.78 10.11
CA LYS A 33 3.95 11.78 10.93
C LYS A 33 4.53 10.64 10.09
N PHE A 34 3.81 10.22 9.04
CA PHE A 34 4.26 9.16 8.13
C PHE A 34 4.13 9.58 6.67
N GLN A 35 4.85 8.88 5.80
CA GLN A 35 4.62 8.96 4.35
C GLN A 35 3.49 8.02 3.97
N LEU A 36 2.46 8.54 3.30
CA LEU A 36 1.37 7.76 2.74
C LEU A 36 1.67 7.45 1.28
N ILE A 37 1.72 6.17 0.91
CA ILE A 37 2.12 5.72 -0.42
C ILE A 37 0.94 5.04 -1.12
N ASP A 38 0.60 5.51 -2.31
CA ASP A 38 -0.53 5.04 -3.13
C ASP A 38 -0.06 4.11 -4.24
N ALA A 39 -0.53 2.87 -4.21
CA ALA A 39 -0.16 1.80 -5.14
C ALA A 39 -0.93 1.82 -6.47
N ARG A 40 -1.91 2.72 -6.63
CA ARG A 40 -2.70 2.81 -7.88
C ARG A 40 -1.82 3.28 -9.04
N SER A 41 -2.32 3.06 -10.27
CA SER A 41 -1.68 3.60 -11.46
C SER A 41 -1.56 5.14 -11.39
N GLU A 42 -0.52 5.68 -12.02
CA GLU A 42 -0.28 7.12 -12.04
C GLU A 42 -1.47 7.91 -12.61
N LYS A 43 -2.12 7.39 -13.65
CA LYS A 43 -3.29 8.04 -14.25
C LYS A 43 -4.46 8.17 -13.28
N ARG A 44 -4.72 7.13 -12.47
CA ARG A 44 -5.76 7.17 -11.43
C ARG A 44 -5.37 8.13 -10.30
N PHE A 45 -4.12 8.07 -9.86
CA PHE A 45 -3.57 8.96 -8.83
C PHE A 45 -3.70 10.44 -9.22
N LEU A 46 -3.35 10.78 -10.47
CA LEU A 46 -3.44 12.14 -11.01
C LEU A 46 -4.87 12.58 -11.36
N GLY A 47 -5.86 11.70 -11.25
CA GLY A 47 -7.23 11.99 -11.64
C GLY A 47 -7.48 12.07 -13.15
N LEU A 48 -6.54 11.56 -13.95
CA LEU A 48 -6.62 11.54 -15.43
C LEU A 48 -7.40 10.35 -15.98
N GLN A 49 -7.79 9.43 -15.09
CA GLN A 49 -8.60 8.25 -15.41
C GLN A 49 -9.66 8.08 -14.31
N PRO A 50 -10.92 7.77 -14.67
CA PRO A 50 -11.96 7.52 -13.69
C PRO A 50 -11.64 6.27 -12.86
N GLU A 51 -12.19 6.23 -11.67
CA GLU A 51 -12.09 5.04 -10.81
C GLU A 51 -12.96 3.91 -11.38
N PRO A 52 -12.52 2.63 -11.25
CA PRO A 52 -13.30 1.49 -11.74
C PRO A 52 -14.63 1.28 -11.00
N ARG A 53 -14.75 1.79 -9.77
CA ARG A 53 -15.97 1.72 -8.97
C ARG A 53 -16.75 3.01 -9.11
N GLU A 54 -18.04 2.87 -9.36
CA GLU A 54 -18.98 4.00 -9.43
C GLU A 54 -19.03 4.76 -8.09
N GLY A 55 -19.25 6.07 -8.17
CA GLY A 55 -19.39 6.94 -7.00
C GLY A 55 -18.08 7.39 -6.36
N LEU A 56 -16.94 6.93 -6.84
CA LEU A 56 -15.63 7.40 -6.34
C LEU A 56 -15.14 8.61 -7.13
N ARG A 57 -14.72 9.65 -6.40
CA ARG A 57 -14.05 10.79 -7.03
C ARG A 57 -12.68 10.41 -7.61
N SER A 58 -12.20 11.19 -8.56
CA SER A 58 -10.85 11.09 -9.11
C SER A 58 -9.83 11.85 -8.24
N GLY A 59 -8.55 11.47 -8.34
CA GLY A 59 -7.45 12.13 -7.62
C GLY A 59 -6.82 11.25 -6.55
N HIS A 60 -6.25 11.86 -5.52
CA HIS A 60 -5.47 11.17 -4.47
C HIS A 60 -5.58 11.87 -3.12
N VAL A 61 -5.12 11.21 -2.07
CA VAL A 61 -4.98 11.79 -0.73
C VAL A 61 -3.89 12.87 -0.74
N LYS A 62 -4.19 14.05 -0.23
CA LYS A 62 -3.22 15.16 -0.17
C LYS A 62 -1.92 14.73 0.52
N ASN A 63 -0.79 15.10 -0.06
CA ASN A 63 0.56 14.77 0.41
C ASN A 63 0.95 13.27 0.27
N SER A 64 0.14 12.44 -0.37
CA SER A 64 0.54 11.07 -0.68
C SER A 64 1.55 11.01 -1.84
N ILE A 65 2.31 9.92 -1.89
CA ILE A 65 3.31 9.64 -2.93
C ILE A 65 2.79 8.50 -3.79
N ASN A 66 2.84 8.65 -5.11
CA ASN A 66 2.45 7.58 -6.00
C ASN A 66 3.61 6.61 -6.29
N LEU A 67 3.39 5.35 -5.98
CA LEU A 67 4.25 4.24 -6.38
C LEU A 67 3.39 3.11 -6.93
N PRO A 68 3.10 3.09 -8.24
CA PRO A 68 2.34 2.01 -8.86
C PRO A 68 2.97 0.65 -8.57
N PHE A 69 2.16 -0.29 -8.04
CA PHE A 69 2.68 -1.59 -7.59
C PHE A 69 3.36 -2.39 -8.71
N GLN A 70 2.93 -2.19 -9.96
CA GLN A 70 3.52 -2.85 -11.13
C GLN A 70 5.02 -2.55 -11.29
N LEU A 71 5.50 -1.41 -10.80
CA LEU A 71 6.92 -1.06 -10.85
C LEU A 71 7.81 -1.99 -10.00
N LEU A 72 7.21 -2.71 -9.04
CA LEU A 72 7.90 -3.60 -8.12
C LEU A 72 7.94 -5.06 -8.61
N ILE A 73 7.22 -5.37 -9.67
CA ILE A 73 6.97 -6.73 -10.15
C ILE A 73 7.63 -6.90 -11.53
N ASN A 74 8.24 -8.05 -11.76
CA ASN A 74 8.73 -8.50 -13.05
C ASN A 74 7.58 -9.01 -13.94
N GLU A 75 7.83 -9.18 -15.23
CA GLU A 75 6.85 -9.71 -16.19
C GLU A 75 6.35 -11.13 -15.83
N ASP A 76 7.17 -11.91 -15.16
CA ASP A 76 6.83 -13.27 -14.67
C ASP A 76 6.00 -13.26 -13.36
N GLY A 77 5.66 -12.09 -12.82
CA GLY A 77 4.90 -11.92 -11.59
C GLY A 77 5.73 -11.99 -10.30
N THR A 78 7.04 -12.18 -10.38
CA THR A 78 7.92 -12.17 -9.21
C THR A 78 8.29 -10.73 -8.81
N PHE A 79 8.67 -10.52 -7.55
CA PHE A 79 9.26 -9.26 -7.13
C PHE A 79 10.60 -8.99 -7.82
N LYS A 80 10.88 -7.73 -8.09
CA LYS A 80 12.21 -7.28 -8.48
C LYS A 80 13.23 -7.58 -7.38
N LYS A 81 14.50 -7.62 -7.75
CA LYS A 81 15.60 -7.83 -6.79
C LYS A 81 15.65 -6.72 -5.74
N VAL A 82 16.11 -7.05 -4.54
CA VAL A 82 16.15 -6.14 -3.38
C VAL A 82 16.81 -4.80 -3.71
N ASN A 83 17.91 -4.80 -4.45
CA ASN A 83 18.61 -3.57 -4.84
C ASN A 83 17.79 -2.71 -5.81
N GLU A 84 17.02 -3.33 -6.70
CA GLU A 84 16.12 -2.61 -7.61
C GLU A 84 14.94 -2.02 -6.85
N LEU A 85 14.34 -2.79 -5.91
CA LEU A 85 13.28 -2.29 -5.04
C LEU A 85 13.75 -1.07 -4.24
N LYS A 86 14.93 -1.13 -3.62
CA LYS A 86 15.51 0.00 -2.88
C LYS A 86 15.63 1.23 -3.76
N ARG A 87 16.20 1.08 -4.96
CA ARG A 87 16.36 2.19 -5.92
C ARG A 87 15.01 2.80 -6.29
N ILE A 88 13.97 2.00 -6.56
CA ILE A 88 12.63 2.49 -6.91
C ILE A 88 12.04 3.31 -5.75
N PHE A 89 12.17 2.85 -4.51
CA PHE A 89 11.70 3.61 -3.34
C PHE A 89 12.45 4.94 -3.18
N GLU A 90 13.76 4.95 -3.38
CA GLU A 90 14.61 6.15 -3.34
C GLU A 90 14.23 7.15 -4.44
N GLU A 91 14.07 6.71 -5.69
CA GLU A 91 13.65 7.54 -6.82
C GLU A 91 12.29 8.20 -6.59
N LYS A 92 11.39 7.53 -5.87
CA LYS A 92 10.10 8.07 -5.45
C LYS A 92 10.18 8.94 -4.18
N LYS A 93 11.37 9.21 -3.65
CA LYS A 93 11.59 9.99 -2.42
C LYS A 93 10.89 9.40 -1.19
N ILE A 94 10.74 8.09 -1.17
CA ILE A 94 10.24 7.35 -0.01
C ILE A 94 11.45 7.09 0.89
N ASN A 95 11.66 8.01 1.84
CA ASN A 95 12.84 7.98 2.69
C ASN A 95 12.71 6.96 3.84
N ASN A 96 13.85 6.50 4.38
CA ASN A 96 13.87 5.49 5.43
C ASN A 96 13.61 6.03 6.85
N GLU A 97 13.57 7.34 7.04
CA GLU A 97 13.50 7.99 8.36
C GLU A 97 12.07 8.04 8.91
N LYS A 98 11.07 8.27 8.03
CA LYS A 98 9.68 8.36 8.44
C LYS A 98 8.99 6.99 8.38
N ASP A 99 8.00 6.79 9.22
CA ASP A 99 7.09 5.66 9.10
C ASP A 99 6.33 5.69 7.78
N LYS A 100 5.83 4.55 7.35
CA LYS A 100 5.12 4.38 6.08
C LYS A 100 3.75 3.78 6.32
N ALA A 101 2.77 4.29 5.57
CA ALA A 101 1.50 3.63 5.40
C ALA A 101 1.18 3.52 3.91
N PHE A 102 0.50 2.45 3.52
CA PHE A 102 0.22 2.13 2.13
C PHE A 102 -1.28 2.06 1.90
N LEU A 103 -1.72 2.61 0.77
CA LEU A 103 -3.08 2.50 0.27
C LEU A 103 -3.10 2.10 -1.21
N CYS A 104 -4.27 1.72 -1.69
CA CYS A 104 -4.51 1.54 -3.12
C CYS A 104 -5.98 1.85 -3.47
N GLY A 105 -6.58 1.11 -4.39
CA GLY A 105 -8.02 1.22 -4.68
C GLY A 105 -8.90 0.58 -3.61
N SER A 106 -8.55 -0.63 -3.15
CA SER A 106 -9.38 -1.47 -2.28
C SER A 106 -8.62 -2.16 -1.15
N GLY A 107 -7.42 -1.70 -0.82
CA GLY A 107 -6.58 -2.33 0.21
C GLY A 107 -5.73 -3.51 -0.28
N VAL A 108 -6.02 -4.10 -1.46
CA VAL A 108 -5.34 -5.31 -1.94
C VAL A 108 -3.91 -5.04 -2.43
N THR A 109 -3.74 -4.19 -3.44
CA THR A 109 -2.41 -3.94 -4.04
C THR A 109 -1.49 -3.08 -3.18
N SER A 110 -2.01 -2.41 -2.17
CA SER A 110 -1.20 -1.75 -1.13
C SER A 110 -0.33 -2.74 -0.36
N THR A 111 -0.78 -3.99 -0.21
CA THR A 111 0.00 -5.05 0.46
C THR A 111 1.23 -5.46 -0.34
N VAL A 112 1.21 -5.32 -1.67
CA VAL A 112 2.39 -5.53 -2.53
C VAL A 112 3.49 -4.51 -2.16
N LEU A 113 3.14 -3.24 -2.01
CA LEU A 113 4.08 -2.20 -1.54
C LEU A 113 4.54 -2.49 -0.12
N GLY A 114 3.62 -2.88 0.75
CA GLY A 114 3.92 -3.24 2.13
C GLY A 114 4.92 -4.39 2.24
N LEU A 115 4.74 -5.46 1.46
CA LEU A 115 5.66 -6.58 1.42
C LEU A 115 7.04 -6.17 0.87
N ALA A 116 7.09 -5.41 -0.22
CA ALA A 116 8.34 -4.88 -0.75
C ALA A 116 9.07 -4.02 0.30
N TYR A 117 8.33 -3.16 1.01
CA TYR A 117 8.90 -2.37 2.10
C TYR A 117 9.48 -3.24 3.22
N SER A 118 8.77 -4.30 3.62
CA SER A 118 9.28 -5.26 4.62
C SER A 118 10.55 -5.94 4.16
N ILE A 119 10.63 -6.34 2.90
CA ILE A 119 11.83 -6.98 2.30
C ILE A 119 13.04 -6.04 2.35
N ILE A 120 12.86 -4.76 2.03
CA ILE A 120 13.98 -3.82 1.95
C ILE A 120 14.38 -3.20 3.29
N SER A 121 13.46 -3.14 4.27
CA SER A 121 13.65 -2.43 5.55
C SER A 121 13.69 -3.32 6.78
N GLY A 122 13.15 -4.55 6.69
CA GLY A 122 12.93 -5.42 7.84
C GLY A 122 11.78 -4.97 8.77
N LYS A 123 11.07 -3.89 8.43
CA LYS A 123 9.97 -3.34 9.24
C LYS A 123 8.63 -3.92 8.82
N LYS A 124 7.68 -3.99 9.74
CA LYS A 124 6.29 -4.35 9.43
C LYS A 124 5.62 -3.22 8.64
N PRO A 125 4.81 -3.53 7.60
CA PRO A 125 4.07 -2.52 6.85
C PRO A 125 2.81 -2.10 7.60
N VAL A 126 2.41 -0.84 7.46
CA VAL A 126 1.13 -0.34 7.92
C VAL A 126 0.23 -0.09 6.71
N ILE A 127 -1.00 -0.56 6.75
CA ILE A 127 -1.95 -0.48 5.64
C ILE A 127 -3.14 0.39 6.03
N TYR A 128 -3.52 1.31 5.14
CA TYR A 128 -4.84 1.92 5.18
C TYR A 128 -5.80 1.01 4.40
N ASP A 129 -6.49 0.13 5.12
CA ASP A 129 -7.33 -0.91 4.52
C ASP A 129 -8.50 -0.34 3.72
N GLY A 130 -9.20 0.67 4.23
CA GLY A 130 -10.28 1.37 3.51
C GLY A 130 -9.86 1.93 2.16
N SER A 131 -8.61 2.36 2.04
CA SER A 131 -7.99 2.81 0.79
C SER A 131 -8.85 3.85 0.04
N TRP A 132 -8.71 3.94 -1.28
CA TRP A 132 -9.50 4.89 -2.08
C TRP A 132 -10.98 4.53 -2.13
N ALA A 133 -11.33 3.24 -1.94
CA ALA A 133 -12.71 2.79 -1.89
C ALA A 133 -13.51 3.44 -0.76
N GLU A 134 -12.85 3.80 0.34
CA GLU A 134 -13.43 4.57 1.44
C GLU A 134 -13.15 6.07 1.27
N TYR A 135 -11.90 6.45 1.04
CA TYR A 135 -11.47 7.85 0.99
C TYR A 135 -12.05 8.61 -0.20
N GLY A 136 -12.30 7.94 -1.31
CA GLY A 136 -12.84 8.52 -2.54
C GLY A 136 -14.35 8.77 -2.54
N LEU A 137 -15.08 8.38 -1.51
CA LEU A 137 -16.52 8.60 -1.37
C LEU A 137 -16.89 10.03 -0.94
N ASP A 138 -15.96 10.82 -0.43
CA ASP A 138 -16.20 12.19 0.10
C ASP A 138 -15.95 13.27 -0.94
#